data_7ea2419513148fb58c0bbd681956031c
#
_entry.id   7ea2419513148fb58c0bbd681956031c
#
_cell.length_a   1.000
_cell.length_b   1.000
_cell.length_c   1.000
_cell.angle_alpha   90.00
_cell.angle_beta   90.00
_cell.angle_gamma   90.00
#
_symmetry.space_group_name_H-M   'P 1'
#
loop_
_entity.id
_entity.type
_entity.pdbx_description
1 polymer ?
#
loop_
_entity_poly.entity_id
_entity_poly.type
_entity_poly.pdbx_seq_one_letter_code
_entity_poly.pdbx_strand_id
1 'polypeptide(L)'
;RYELVWLVNDINKEFPSEIKKVKNTLWNRAYHLSTSKIWVDNARKNWGTRKRKGQFYIQTWHGPVGFKPVGRLRGELFSKIGELVSVADAKNIDVLLSNSDWCTDKWKRSFWGEPVIKTGSPRCDILINKREIQYRKIREEFDLKPDSKIVLYAPTSPEIWWRMVYLCKITSSIST
;
A
#
# COMPACT_ATOMS: atom_id res chain seq x y z
N ARG A 1 8.81 -22.39 7.32
CA ARG A 1 7.45 -21.82 7.26
C ARG A 1 7.40 -20.61 8.18
N TYR A 2 6.76 -19.50 7.74
CA TYR A 2 6.55 -18.30 8.55
C TYR A 2 5.12 -18.27 9.10
N GLU A 3 4.94 -17.80 10.33
CA GLU A 3 3.64 -17.38 10.86
C GLU A 3 3.40 -15.93 10.39
N LEU A 4 2.26 -15.71 9.74
CA LEU A 4 1.85 -14.38 9.29
C LEU A 4 0.96 -13.73 10.34
N VAL A 5 1.41 -12.61 10.90
CA VAL A 5 0.67 -11.87 11.93
C VAL A 5 0.32 -10.47 11.40
N TRP A 6 -0.97 -10.13 11.43
CA TRP A 6 -1.43 -8.79 11.11
C TRP A 6 -1.96 -8.07 12.33
N LEU A 7 -1.42 -6.90 12.59
CA LEU A 7 -1.93 -5.97 13.59
C LEU A 7 -3.09 -5.19 12.97
N VAL A 8 -4.32 -5.48 13.41
CA VAL A 8 -5.55 -4.94 12.84
C VAL A 8 -6.28 -4.05 13.84
N ASN A 9 -6.87 -2.95 13.34
CA ASN A 9 -7.67 -2.07 14.20
C ASN A 9 -9.05 -2.66 14.50
N ASP A 10 -9.64 -3.35 13.52
CA ASP A 10 -10.90 -4.04 13.65
C ASP A 10 -10.69 -5.55 13.50
N ILE A 11 -10.84 -6.27 14.61
CA ILE A 11 -10.64 -7.73 14.67
C ILE A 11 -11.76 -8.51 13.97
N ASN A 12 -12.91 -7.89 13.76
CA ASN A 12 -14.08 -8.54 13.16
C ASN A 12 -14.00 -8.58 11.63
N LYS A 13 -13.12 -7.80 11.02
CA LYS A 13 -12.92 -7.86 9.57
C LYS A 13 -12.44 -9.24 9.15
N GLU A 14 -12.93 -9.69 8.01
CA GLU A 14 -12.48 -10.92 7.39
C GLU A 14 -11.09 -10.75 6.76
N PHE A 15 -10.26 -11.75 6.98
CA PHE A 15 -8.93 -11.88 6.41
C PHE A 15 -8.73 -13.34 5.98
N PRO A 16 -7.80 -13.62 5.06
CA PRO A 16 -7.43 -14.99 4.73
C PRO A 16 -7.07 -15.81 5.97
N SER A 17 -7.47 -17.07 5.98
CA SER A 17 -7.31 -17.99 7.13
C SER A 17 -5.88 -18.20 7.59
N GLU A 18 -4.92 -18.00 6.68
CA GLU A 18 -3.48 -18.14 6.94
C GLU A 18 -2.91 -16.99 7.77
N ILE A 19 -3.69 -15.92 7.97
CA ILE A 19 -3.27 -14.73 8.69
C ILE A 19 -3.80 -14.75 10.12
N LYS A 20 -2.89 -14.72 11.08
CA LYS A 20 -3.23 -14.51 12.48
C LYS A 20 -3.53 -13.03 12.73
N LYS A 21 -4.78 -12.73 12.98
CA LYS A 21 -5.22 -11.38 13.34
C LYS A 21 -4.90 -11.09 14.81
N VAL A 22 -4.31 -9.95 15.07
CA VAL A 22 -4.04 -9.46 16.43
C VAL A 22 -4.50 -8.00 16.53
N LYS A 23 -5.24 -7.67 17.58
CA LYS A 23 -5.69 -6.29 17.80
C LYS A 23 -4.50 -5.34 17.93
N ASN A 24 -4.53 -4.24 17.21
CA ASN A 24 -3.47 -3.24 17.17
C ASN A 24 -3.48 -2.37 18.46
N THR A 25 -3.08 -2.95 19.58
CA THR A 25 -2.84 -2.24 20.84
C THR A 25 -1.37 -1.89 20.98
N LEU A 26 -1.03 -0.98 21.88
CA LEU A 26 0.36 -0.62 22.17
C LEU A 26 1.21 -1.85 22.56
N TRP A 27 0.67 -2.71 23.44
CA TRP A 27 1.32 -3.91 23.91
C TRP A 27 1.52 -4.95 22.81
N ASN A 28 0.48 -5.24 22.05
CA ASN A 28 0.57 -6.20 20.95
C ASN A 28 1.54 -5.72 19.88
N ARG A 29 1.53 -4.42 19.58
CA ARG A 29 2.49 -3.82 18.66
C ARG A 29 3.92 -3.97 19.16
N ALA A 30 4.18 -3.61 20.41
CA ALA A 30 5.49 -3.75 21.00
C ALA A 30 5.97 -5.20 20.99
N TYR A 31 5.12 -6.15 21.40
CA TYR A 31 5.43 -7.56 21.39
C TYR A 31 5.75 -8.08 19.99
N HIS A 32 4.86 -7.88 19.03
CA HIS A 32 5.05 -8.42 17.68
C HIS A 32 6.20 -7.73 16.93
N LEU A 33 6.41 -6.43 17.07
CA LEU A 33 7.57 -5.78 16.47
C LEU A 33 8.88 -6.28 17.09
N SER A 34 8.91 -6.55 18.40
CA SER A 34 10.13 -7.04 19.05
C SER A 34 10.42 -8.53 18.80
N THR A 35 9.42 -9.35 18.51
CA THR A 35 9.59 -10.80 18.33
C THR A 35 9.63 -11.25 16.87
N SER A 36 9.00 -10.52 15.94
CA SER A 36 8.97 -10.87 14.52
C SER A 36 10.34 -10.76 13.88
N LYS A 37 10.70 -11.73 13.05
CA LYS A 37 11.93 -11.73 12.26
C LYS A 37 11.87 -10.78 11.07
N ILE A 38 10.71 -10.65 10.46
CA ILE A 38 10.48 -9.81 9.28
C ILE A 38 9.33 -8.86 9.58
N TRP A 39 9.54 -7.58 9.28
CA TRP A 39 8.50 -6.56 9.29
C TRP A 39 8.14 -6.21 7.84
N VAL A 40 6.85 -6.10 7.58
CA VAL A 40 6.32 -5.56 6.32
C VAL A 40 5.34 -4.45 6.68
N ASP A 41 5.57 -3.25 6.17
CA ASP A 41 4.67 -2.14 6.43
C ASP A 41 4.51 -1.23 5.21
N ASN A 42 3.39 -0.54 5.15
CA ASN A 42 3.08 0.42 4.11
C ASN A 42 3.10 1.88 4.60
N ALA A 43 3.38 2.08 5.87
CA ALA A 43 3.47 3.39 6.51
C ALA A 43 4.71 3.47 7.39
N ARG A 44 5.12 4.70 7.74
CA ARG A 44 6.26 4.89 8.64
C ARG A 44 5.97 4.40 10.04
N LYS A 45 7.00 3.87 10.67
CA LYS A 45 6.94 3.50 12.09
C LYS A 45 6.90 4.74 12.98
N ASN A 46 6.33 4.57 14.16
CA ASN A 46 6.30 5.62 15.17
C ASN A 46 7.70 5.94 15.68
N TRP A 47 7.88 7.16 16.17
CA TRP A 47 9.10 7.57 16.85
C TRP A 47 9.49 6.57 17.95
N GLY A 48 10.77 6.27 18.05
CA GLY A 48 11.31 5.33 19.05
C GLY A 48 11.24 3.85 18.68
N THR A 49 10.54 3.49 17.59
CA THR A 49 10.58 2.10 17.08
C THR A 49 11.98 1.79 16.57
N ARG A 50 12.56 0.70 17.08
CA ARG A 50 13.91 0.25 16.68
C ARG A 50 13.89 -1.23 16.34
N LYS A 51 14.54 -1.57 15.24
CA LYS A 51 14.76 -2.96 14.81
C LYS A 51 15.91 -3.56 15.63
N ARG A 52 15.75 -4.83 16.05
CA ARG A 52 16.83 -5.60 16.68
C ARG A 52 17.76 -6.19 15.62
N LYS A 53 18.96 -6.53 16.02
CA LYS A 53 19.89 -7.29 15.17
C LYS A 53 19.23 -8.59 14.70
N GLY A 54 19.31 -8.86 13.40
CA GLY A 54 18.73 -10.04 12.77
C GLY A 54 17.26 -9.91 12.37
N GLN A 55 16.60 -8.76 12.58
CA GLN A 55 15.31 -8.46 12.02
C GLN A 55 15.46 -7.77 10.65
N PHE A 56 14.53 -8.02 9.74
CA PHE A 56 14.50 -7.46 8.39
C PHE A 56 13.23 -6.65 8.18
N TYR A 57 13.33 -5.42 7.68
CA TYR A 57 12.21 -4.53 7.48
C TYR A 57 12.01 -4.16 6.01
N ILE A 58 10.87 -4.59 5.47
CA ILE A 58 10.41 -4.29 4.11
C ILE A 58 9.39 -3.15 4.18
N GLN A 59 9.69 -2.03 3.54
CA GLN A 59 8.76 -0.93 3.38
C GLN A 59 8.16 -0.97 1.98
N THR A 60 6.86 -1.14 1.87
CA THR A 60 6.14 -1.18 0.60
C THR A 60 5.61 0.18 0.17
N TRP A 61 5.56 1.12 1.14
CA TRP A 61 4.80 2.36 1.02
C TRP A 61 3.32 2.07 0.70
N HIS A 62 2.51 3.10 0.50
CA HIS A 62 1.06 2.94 0.28
C HIS A 62 0.61 3.31 -1.14
N GLY A 63 1.55 3.43 -2.05
CA GLY A 63 1.31 3.66 -3.46
C GLY A 63 2.60 4.03 -4.18
N PRO A 64 2.86 3.38 -5.32
CA PRO A 64 4.11 3.58 -6.07
C PRO A 64 4.11 4.87 -6.84
N VAL A 65 2.93 5.35 -7.22
CA VAL A 65 2.75 6.54 -8.04
C VAL A 65 2.00 7.59 -7.24
N GLY A 66 2.60 8.74 -7.10
CA GLY A 66 1.93 9.89 -6.56
C GLY A 66 2.45 11.13 -7.24
N PHE A 67 1.59 11.92 -7.83
CA PHE A 67 1.92 13.29 -8.22
C PHE A 67 2.19 14.13 -6.98
N LYS A 68 1.62 13.75 -5.85
CA LYS A 68 1.87 14.41 -4.56
C LYS A 68 3.34 14.23 -4.14
N PRO A 69 4.04 15.31 -3.77
CA PRO A 69 5.38 15.21 -3.21
C PRO A 69 5.35 14.49 -1.87
N VAL A 70 6.34 13.62 -1.65
CA VAL A 70 6.48 12.85 -0.40
C VAL A 70 7.90 13.01 0.15
N GLY A 71 8.05 12.83 1.44
CA GLY A 71 9.33 12.92 2.12
C GLY A 71 10.04 14.25 1.85
N ARG A 72 11.30 14.20 1.46
CA ARG A 72 12.15 15.37 1.15
C ARG A 72 11.61 16.25 0.04
N LEU A 73 10.87 15.68 -0.93
CA LEU A 73 10.27 16.45 -2.03
C LEU A 73 9.15 17.40 -1.57
N ARG A 74 8.71 17.33 -0.32
CA ARG A 74 7.76 18.28 0.25
C ARG A 74 8.39 19.63 0.60
N GLY A 75 9.71 19.72 0.64
CA GLY A 75 10.44 20.93 0.97
C GLY A 75 10.00 21.52 2.30
N GLU A 76 9.79 22.83 2.34
CA GLU A 76 9.39 23.60 3.54
C GLU A 76 8.01 23.20 4.11
N LEU A 77 7.16 22.56 3.30
CA LEU A 77 5.88 22.02 3.76
C LEU A 77 6.02 20.78 4.63
N PHE A 78 7.23 20.28 4.80
CA PHE A 78 7.48 19.12 5.64
C PHE A 78 7.88 19.57 7.04
N SER A 79 7.07 19.23 8.04
CA SER A 79 7.35 19.63 9.43
C SER A 79 8.67 19.02 9.91
N LYS A 80 9.45 19.78 10.69
CA LYS A 80 10.73 19.30 11.27
C LYS A 80 10.56 18.01 12.08
N ILE A 81 9.46 17.89 12.84
CA ILE A 81 9.14 16.68 13.60
C ILE A 81 8.88 15.51 12.65
N GLY A 82 8.09 15.73 11.59
CA GLY A 82 7.82 14.72 10.57
C GLY A 82 9.09 14.25 9.87
N GLU A 83 10.03 15.14 9.63
CA GLU A 83 11.33 14.81 9.06
C GLU A 83 12.16 13.95 10.02
N LEU A 84 12.28 14.34 11.27
CA LEU A 84 13.00 13.57 12.29
C LEU A 84 12.46 12.15 12.44
N VAL A 85 11.14 11.99 12.50
CA VAL A 85 10.47 10.68 12.53
C VAL A 85 10.81 9.88 11.28
N SER A 86 10.81 10.52 10.12
CA SER A 86 11.11 9.87 8.85
C SER A 86 12.56 9.41 8.75
N VAL A 87 13.49 10.23 9.17
CA VAL A 87 14.92 9.88 9.23
C VAL A 87 15.15 8.72 10.21
N ALA A 88 14.48 8.73 11.35
CA ALA A 88 14.59 7.65 12.33
C ALA A 88 14.04 6.32 11.80
N ASP A 89 12.93 6.35 11.07
CA ASP A 89 12.35 5.16 10.44
C ASP A 89 13.23 4.64 9.30
N ALA A 90 13.75 5.55 8.47
CA ALA A 90 14.65 5.23 7.35
C ALA A 90 15.84 4.36 7.77
N LYS A 91 16.41 4.61 8.95
CA LYS A 91 17.50 3.82 9.52
C LYS A 91 17.14 2.38 9.85
N ASN A 92 15.86 2.08 9.98
CA ASN A 92 15.39 0.71 10.24
C ASN A 92 15.08 -0.06 8.96
N ILE A 93 14.82 0.63 7.84
CA ILE A 93 14.39 0.02 6.58
C ILE A 93 15.58 -0.69 5.92
N ASP A 94 15.44 -1.98 5.67
CA ASP A 94 16.44 -2.73 4.90
C ASP A 94 16.16 -2.66 3.41
N VAL A 95 14.88 -2.53 3.02
CA VAL A 95 14.48 -2.42 1.64
C VAL A 95 13.17 -1.65 1.48
N LEU A 96 13.14 -0.76 0.49
CA LEU A 96 11.95 -0.04 0.03
C LEU A 96 11.57 -0.57 -1.36
N LEU A 97 10.33 -1.01 -1.53
CA LEU A 97 9.87 -1.57 -2.80
C LEU A 97 9.44 -0.46 -3.78
N SER A 98 9.81 -0.64 -5.04
CA SER A 98 9.32 0.18 -6.15
C SER A 98 8.75 -0.69 -7.27
N ASN A 99 7.92 -0.11 -8.13
CA ASN A 99 7.27 -0.84 -9.22
C ASN A 99 7.77 -0.49 -10.61
N SER A 100 8.60 0.53 -10.74
CA SER A 100 9.11 1.03 -12.02
C SER A 100 10.39 1.82 -11.82
N ASP A 101 11.11 2.08 -12.90
CA ASP A 101 12.33 2.90 -12.85
C ASP A 101 12.01 4.33 -12.41
N TRP A 102 10.92 4.91 -12.92
CA TRP A 102 10.44 6.21 -12.48
C TRP A 102 10.15 6.26 -10.97
N CYS A 103 9.50 5.23 -10.44
CA CYS A 103 9.21 5.13 -9.01
C CYS A 103 10.50 4.97 -8.20
N THR A 104 11.45 4.17 -8.69
CA THR A 104 12.77 3.99 -8.07
C THR A 104 13.51 5.32 -7.95
N ASP A 105 13.57 6.10 -9.02
CA ASP A 105 14.23 7.41 -9.02
C ASP A 105 13.51 8.40 -8.11
N LYS A 106 12.18 8.38 -8.11
CA LYS A 106 11.40 9.21 -7.20
C LYS A 106 11.68 8.85 -5.74
N TRP A 107 11.71 7.56 -5.39
CA TRP A 107 11.99 7.11 -4.02
C TRP A 107 13.39 7.51 -3.56
N LYS A 108 14.42 7.35 -4.39
CA LYS A 108 15.78 7.79 -4.09
C LYS A 108 15.88 9.29 -3.78
N ARG A 109 15.06 10.12 -4.44
CA ARG A 109 14.99 11.57 -4.17
C ARG A 109 14.10 11.93 -2.99
N SER A 110 13.08 11.13 -2.72
CA SER A 110 12.06 11.42 -1.69
C SER A 110 12.48 10.98 -0.30
N PHE A 111 13.24 9.92 -0.19
CA PHE A 111 13.57 9.27 1.07
C PHE A 111 15.03 9.50 1.48
N TRP A 112 15.48 8.88 2.56
CA TRP A 112 16.75 9.22 3.24
C TRP A 112 17.85 8.17 3.02
N GLY A 113 17.90 7.55 1.85
CA GLY A 113 18.96 6.62 1.45
C GLY A 113 18.65 5.16 1.72
N GLU A 114 17.38 4.81 1.93
CA GLU A 114 16.94 3.43 2.04
C GLU A 114 17.22 2.68 0.73
N PRO A 115 17.70 1.42 0.79
CA PRO A 115 17.87 0.61 -0.41
C PRO A 115 16.55 0.40 -1.14
N VAL A 116 16.47 0.78 -2.42
CA VAL A 116 15.27 0.65 -3.24
C VAL A 116 15.43 -0.52 -4.21
N ILE A 117 14.47 -1.45 -4.18
CA ILE A 117 14.45 -2.61 -5.08
C ILE A 117 13.20 -2.54 -5.95
N LYS A 118 13.36 -2.72 -7.26
CA LYS A 118 12.27 -2.80 -8.21
C LYS A 118 11.73 -4.22 -8.27
N THR A 119 10.56 -4.45 -7.68
CA THR A 119 9.89 -5.76 -7.61
C THR A 119 8.52 -5.79 -8.26
N GLY A 120 8.03 -4.66 -8.73
CA GLY A 120 6.62 -4.51 -9.08
C GLY A 120 5.76 -4.15 -7.86
N SER A 121 4.45 -4.31 -8.01
CA SER A 121 3.47 -4.06 -6.95
C SER A 121 2.76 -5.35 -6.60
N PRO A 122 3.10 -6.06 -5.53
CA PRO A 122 2.52 -7.36 -5.19
C PRO A 122 0.99 -7.35 -5.11
N ARG A 123 0.38 -6.25 -4.67
CA ARG A 123 -1.08 -6.08 -4.66
C ARG A 123 -1.72 -6.12 -6.06
N CYS A 124 -0.93 -5.91 -7.12
CA CYS A 124 -1.40 -5.93 -8.51
C CYS A 124 -1.22 -7.30 -9.17
N ASP A 125 -0.59 -8.26 -8.52
CA ASP A 125 -0.33 -9.59 -9.08
C ASP A 125 -1.64 -10.32 -9.44
N ILE A 126 -2.70 -10.05 -8.69
CA ILE A 126 -4.03 -10.60 -8.96
C ILE A 126 -4.57 -10.19 -10.34
N LEU A 127 -4.21 -9.00 -10.83
CA LEU A 127 -4.62 -8.50 -12.15
C LEU A 127 -3.93 -9.22 -13.30
N ILE A 128 -2.80 -9.85 -13.02
CA ILE A 128 -2.03 -10.63 -13.99
C ILE A 128 -2.38 -12.11 -13.84
N ASN A 129 -2.22 -12.65 -12.63
CA ASN A 129 -2.32 -14.10 -12.38
C ASN A 129 -3.75 -14.62 -12.37
N LYS A 130 -4.75 -13.76 -12.08
CA LYS A 130 -6.17 -14.14 -11.97
C LYS A 130 -7.08 -13.18 -12.74
N ARG A 131 -6.59 -12.62 -13.83
CA ARG A 131 -7.29 -11.60 -14.63
C ARG A 131 -8.70 -12.03 -15.03
N GLU A 132 -8.84 -13.22 -15.62
CA GLU A 132 -10.13 -13.72 -16.11
C GLU A 132 -11.14 -13.95 -14.97
N ILE A 133 -10.66 -14.36 -13.81
CA ILE A 133 -11.52 -14.55 -12.63
C ILE A 133 -12.04 -13.20 -12.13
N GLN A 134 -11.17 -12.19 -12.07
CA GLN A 134 -11.56 -10.84 -11.62
C GLN A 134 -12.46 -10.17 -12.65
N TYR A 135 -12.20 -10.36 -13.94
CA TYR A 135 -13.04 -9.85 -15.01
C TYR A 135 -14.46 -10.39 -14.93
N ARG A 136 -14.62 -11.71 -14.73
CA ARG A 136 -15.95 -12.34 -14.54
C ARG A 136 -16.66 -11.80 -13.31
N LYS A 137 -15.97 -11.75 -12.16
CA LYS A 137 -16.53 -11.19 -10.91
C LYS A 137 -17.09 -9.79 -11.09
N ILE A 138 -16.35 -8.90 -11.76
CA ILE A 138 -16.81 -7.52 -11.98
C ILE A 138 -18.04 -7.52 -12.87
N ARG A 139 -18.09 -8.34 -13.90
CA ARG A 139 -19.25 -8.42 -14.78
C ARG A 139 -20.49 -8.95 -14.08
N GLU A 140 -20.34 -9.97 -13.27
CA GLU A 140 -21.41 -10.54 -12.45
C GLU A 140 -21.91 -9.54 -11.39
N GLU A 141 -20.98 -8.92 -10.66
CA GLU A 141 -21.28 -7.94 -9.61
C GLU A 141 -22.10 -6.75 -10.10
N PHE A 142 -21.81 -6.27 -11.32
CA PHE A 142 -22.46 -5.10 -11.90
C PHE A 142 -23.46 -5.42 -13.04
N ASP A 143 -23.82 -6.68 -13.22
CA ASP A 143 -24.74 -7.15 -14.28
C ASP A 143 -24.38 -6.57 -15.66
N LEU A 144 -23.13 -6.70 -16.07
CA LEU A 144 -22.62 -6.11 -17.31
C LEU A 144 -22.81 -7.04 -18.50
N LYS A 145 -23.33 -6.52 -19.60
CA LYS A 145 -23.43 -7.28 -20.86
C LYS A 145 -22.04 -7.66 -21.38
N PRO A 146 -21.91 -8.78 -22.11
CA PRO A 146 -20.61 -9.29 -22.58
C PRO A 146 -19.76 -8.29 -23.37
N ASP A 147 -20.41 -7.45 -24.17
CA ASP A 147 -19.81 -6.44 -25.05
C ASP A 147 -19.64 -5.05 -24.41
N SER A 148 -20.09 -4.87 -23.15
CA SER A 148 -19.98 -3.59 -22.45
C SER A 148 -18.53 -3.19 -22.23
N LYS A 149 -18.19 -1.96 -22.57
CA LYS A 149 -16.92 -1.33 -22.17
C LYS A 149 -17.02 -0.83 -20.73
N ILE A 150 -16.02 -1.11 -19.92
CA ILE A 150 -15.95 -0.68 -18.53
C ILE A 150 -15.00 0.52 -18.45
N VAL A 151 -15.51 1.64 -17.97
CA VAL A 151 -14.72 2.83 -17.68
C VAL A 151 -14.79 3.12 -16.19
N LEU A 152 -13.65 3.08 -15.51
CA LEU A 152 -13.55 3.42 -14.09
C LEU A 152 -13.12 4.88 -13.93
N TYR A 153 -13.96 5.69 -13.34
CA TYR A 153 -13.62 7.04 -12.89
C TYR A 153 -13.55 7.04 -11.36
N ALA A 154 -12.35 7.12 -10.82
CA ALA A 154 -12.10 7.04 -9.37
C ALA A 154 -11.20 8.20 -8.91
N PRO A 155 -11.69 9.46 -8.93
CA PRO A 155 -10.92 10.60 -8.48
C PRO A 155 -10.68 10.52 -6.97
N THR A 156 -9.47 10.91 -6.54
CA THR A 156 -9.15 11.11 -5.14
C THR A 156 -9.15 12.61 -4.86
N SER A 157 -10.13 13.10 -4.09
CA SER A 157 -10.12 14.47 -3.58
C SER A 157 -9.88 14.46 -2.09
N PRO A 158 -8.95 15.30 -1.55
CA PRO A 158 -8.72 15.35 -0.11
C PRO A 158 -9.84 16.05 0.65
N GLU A 159 -10.75 16.81 0.01
CA GLU A 159 -11.64 17.72 0.70
C GLU A 159 -13.14 17.54 0.43
N ILE A 160 -13.55 16.70 -0.53
CA ILE A 160 -14.96 16.59 -0.89
C ILE A 160 -15.42 15.12 -0.90
N TRP A 161 -16.09 14.76 0.21
CA TRP A 161 -17.35 14.04 0.24
C TRP A 161 -17.41 12.70 -0.48
N TRP A 162 -17.31 11.60 0.33
CA TRP A 162 -18.01 10.35 0.10
C TRP A 162 -17.61 9.55 -1.13
N ARG A 163 -17.01 8.44 -0.86
CA ARG A 163 -16.97 7.21 -1.65
C ARG A 163 -18.03 7.15 -2.76
N MET A 164 -17.78 7.80 -3.88
CA MET A 164 -18.53 7.50 -5.09
C MET A 164 -17.55 6.91 -6.12
N VAL A 165 -17.60 5.60 -6.24
CA VAL A 165 -17.09 4.91 -7.43
C VAL A 165 -18.21 5.02 -8.45
N TYR A 166 -18.02 5.86 -9.47
CA TYR A 166 -18.97 5.93 -10.57
C TYR A 166 -18.54 4.92 -11.64
N LEU A 167 -19.32 3.87 -11.82
CA LEU A 167 -19.24 3.02 -13.01
C LEU A 167 -20.13 3.65 -14.08
N CYS A 168 -19.52 4.26 -15.08
CA CYS A 168 -20.27 4.77 -16.23
C CYS A 168 -20.46 3.63 -17.24
N LYS A 169 -21.69 3.20 -17.41
CA LYS A 169 -22.09 2.24 -18.45
C LYS A 169 -22.26 3.01 -19.76
N ILE A 170 -21.28 2.92 -20.65
CA ILE A 170 -21.45 3.45 -22.01
C ILE A 170 -22.11 2.36 -22.86
N THR A 171 -23.40 2.45 -23.04
CA THR A 171 -24.10 1.68 -24.07
C THR A 171 -23.96 2.45 -25.39
N SER A 172 -23.12 2.00 -26.30
CA SER A 172 -23.11 2.49 -27.65
C SER A 172 -24.33 1.92 -28.40
N SER A 173 -25.42 2.67 -28.47
CA SER A 173 -26.37 2.49 -29.53
C SER A 173 -25.81 3.19 -30.77
N ILE A 174 -25.07 2.46 -31.59
CA ILE A 174 -24.86 2.86 -32.99
C ILE A 174 -26.06 2.35 -33.74
N SER A 175 -27.04 3.21 -33.95
CA SER A 175 -28.03 3.01 -34.97
C SER A 175 -27.39 3.31 -36.33
N THR A 176 -27.32 2.29 -37.16
CA THR A 176 -27.07 2.39 -38.60
C THR A 176 -28.21 3.14 -39.27
#